data_d242a6b0aee44e0bf5a6584d60bc868c
#
_entry.id   d242a6b0aee44e0bf5a6584d60bc868c
#
_cell.length_a   1.000
_cell.length_b   1.000
_cell.length_c   1.000
_cell.angle_alpha   90.00
_cell.angle_beta   90.00
_cell.angle_gamma   90.00
#
_symmetry.space_group_name_H-M   'P 1'
#
loop_
_entity.id
_entity.type
_entity.pdbx_description
1 polymer ?
#
loop_
_entity_poly.entity_id
_entity_poly.type
_entity_poly.pdbx_seq_one_letter_code
_entity_poly.pdbx_strand_id
1 'polypeptide(L)'
;MKKIFILMFASALFLFAKSEFADPQPTFDEPRKVAIQLYDSNLEKVNHNLSTIYNILKEYPAESLKVVVIAYGNGVRALKTDYDEATLKRIKSLVQYDVEFIVCKNTMETMKWTEDDFIEDASFVQAGIVELIERQVDGYIGVIAY
;
A
#
# COMPACT_ATOMS: atom_id res chain seq x y z
N MET A 1 36.33 54.41 -11.87
CA MET A 1 35.41 53.54 -12.63
C MET A 1 35.06 52.35 -11.74
N LYS A 2 33.88 52.37 -11.12
CA LYS A 2 33.40 51.28 -10.24
C LYS A 2 32.71 50.24 -11.11
N LYS A 3 33.31 49.03 -11.19
CA LYS A 3 32.67 47.87 -11.84
C LYS A 3 31.61 47.28 -10.92
N ILE A 4 30.33 47.44 -11.25
CA ILE A 4 29.22 46.83 -10.57
C ILE A 4 29.13 45.38 -11.08
N PHE A 5 29.44 44.40 -10.20
CA PHE A 5 29.21 42.98 -10.43
C PHE A 5 27.74 42.71 -10.07
N ILE A 6 26.89 42.54 -11.10
CA ILE A 6 25.53 42.03 -10.91
C ILE A 6 25.60 40.52 -10.76
N LEU A 7 25.43 40.05 -9.52
CA LEU A 7 25.26 38.63 -9.22
C LEU A 7 23.83 38.25 -9.64
N MET A 8 23.71 37.59 -10.77
CA MET A 8 22.44 36.94 -11.18
C MET A 8 22.22 35.71 -10.28
N PHE A 9 21.32 35.82 -9.31
CA PHE A 9 20.80 34.70 -8.58
C PHE A 9 19.82 33.94 -9.49
N ALA A 10 20.29 32.87 -10.12
CA ALA A 10 19.42 31.91 -10.81
C ALA A 10 18.69 31.10 -9.73
N SER A 11 17.48 31.51 -9.36
CA SER A 11 16.57 30.70 -8.56
C SER A 11 16.13 29.53 -9.42
N ALA A 12 16.71 28.36 -9.18
CA ALA A 12 16.23 27.10 -9.73
C ALA A 12 14.84 26.84 -9.13
N LEU A 13 13.79 27.12 -9.89
CA LEU A 13 12.45 26.63 -9.60
C LEU A 13 12.48 25.11 -9.78
N PHE A 14 12.56 24.38 -8.68
CA PHE A 14 12.24 22.97 -8.67
C PHE A 14 10.73 22.84 -8.90
N LEU A 15 10.33 22.64 -10.13
CA LEU A 15 9.00 22.19 -10.50
C LEU A 15 8.89 20.73 -10.00
N PHE A 16 8.33 20.54 -8.82
CA PHE A 16 7.92 19.20 -8.40
C PHE A 16 6.80 18.77 -9.35
N ALA A 17 7.06 17.71 -10.12
CA ALA A 17 6.02 17.07 -10.92
C ALA A 17 4.95 16.56 -9.94
N LYS A 18 3.71 17.07 -10.06
CA LYS A 18 2.57 16.64 -9.27
C LYS A 18 1.73 15.71 -10.12
N SER A 19 1.24 14.62 -9.53
CA SER A 19 0.34 13.70 -10.22
C SER A 19 -0.97 14.40 -10.59
N GLU A 20 -1.42 14.21 -11.82
CA GLU A 20 -2.76 14.62 -12.26
C GLU A 20 -3.72 13.43 -12.09
N PHE A 21 -4.84 13.67 -11.43
CA PHE A 21 -5.86 12.65 -11.24
C PHE A 21 -6.92 12.72 -12.32
N ALA A 22 -7.35 11.54 -12.80
CA ALA A 22 -8.46 11.44 -13.73
C ALA A 22 -9.79 11.74 -13.02
N ASP A 23 -10.75 12.27 -13.78
CA ASP A 23 -12.12 12.47 -13.29
C ASP A 23 -12.88 11.14 -13.11
N PRO A 24 -13.78 11.04 -12.10
CA PRO A 24 -14.00 12.03 -11.04
C PRO A 24 -12.78 12.17 -10.14
N GLN A 25 -12.49 13.40 -9.68
CA GLN A 25 -11.38 13.66 -8.77
C GLN A 25 -11.61 12.93 -7.44
N PRO A 26 -10.57 12.36 -6.83
CA PRO A 26 -10.70 11.69 -5.53
C PRO A 26 -10.99 12.72 -4.42
N THR A 27 -12.03 12.47 -3.64
CA THR A 27 -12.48 13.30 -2.52
C THR A 27 -12.71 12.45 -1.27
N PHE A 28 -13.02 13.09 -0.14
CA PHE A 28 -13.43 12.40 1.08
C PHE A 28 -14.71 11.54 0.87
N ASP A 29 -15.73 12.10 0.20
CA ASP A 29 -17.00 11.41 -0.03
C ASP A 29 -16.90 10.34 -1.12
N GLU A 30 -16.01 10.55 -2.09
CA GLU A 30 -15.75 9.63 -3.21
C GLU A 30 -14.24 9.31 -3.30
N PRO A 31 -13.69 8.56 -2.34
CA PRO A 31 -12.26 8.23 -2.34
C PRO A 31 -11.89 7.27 -3.47
N ARG A 32 -10.68 7.42 -3.99
CA ARG A 32 -10.10 6.38 -4.85
C ARG A 32 -9.89 5.11 -4.03
N LYS A 33 -10.30 3.97 -4.59
CA LYS A 33 -10.19 2.67 -3.93
C LYS A 33 -9.13 1.82 -4.64
N VAL A 34 -8.16 1.30 -3.90
CA VAL A 34 -7.05 0.49 -4.44
C VAL A 34 -6.92 -0.82 -3.68
N ALA A 35 -6.92 -1.93 -4.40
CA ALA A 35 -6.65 -3.27 -3.87
C ALA A 35 -5.29 -3.75 -4.35
N ILE A 36 -4.35 -3.90 -3.44
CA ILE A 36 -2.98 -4.33 -3.72
C ILE A 36 -2.83 -5.81 -3.41
N GLN A 37 -2.28 -6.56 -4.35
CA GLN A 37 -2.03 -7.99 -4.20
C GLN A 37 -0.69 -8.24 -3.51
N LEU A 38 -0.71 -9.04 -2.46
CA LEU A 38 0.48 -9.54 -1.78
C LEU A 38 0.51 -11.07 -1.92
N TYR A 39 1.21 -11.57 -2.93
CA TYR A 39 1.25 -13.01 -3.26
C TYR A 39 2.63 -13.65 -3.09
N ASP A 40 3.66 -12.88 -2.77
CA ASP A 40 5.03 -13.32 -2.56
C ASP A 40 5.51 -12.93 -1.16
N SER A 41 6.35 -13.78 -0.56
CA SER A 41 6.94 -13.56 0.77
C SER A 41 8.44 -13.26 0.71
N ASN A 42 9.01 -13.06 -0.48
CA ASN A 42 10.39 -12.61 -0.59
C ASN A 42 10.53 -11.22 0.04
N LEU A 43 11.50 -11.05 0.94
CA LEU A 43 11.66 -9.85 1.75
C LEU A 43 11.79 -8.57 0.92
N GLU A 44 12.56 -8.60 -0.16
CA GLU A 44 12.75 -7.46 -1.06
C GLU A 44 11.44 -7.09 -1.75
N LYS A 45 10.70 -8.07 -2.30
CA LYS A 45 9.42 -7.86 -2.97
C LYS A 45 8.35 -7.33 -2.01
N VAL A 46 8.27 -7.89 -0.80
CA VAL A 46 7.35 -7.39 0.24
C VAL A 46 7.66 -5.93 0.55
N ASN A 47 8.93 -5.61 0.80
CA ASN A 47 9.33 -4.24 1.11
C ASN A 47 9.13 -3.28 -0.08
N HIS A 48 9.26 -3.75 -1.31
CA HIS A 48 8.94 -2.98 -2.51
C HIS A 48 7.43 -2.69 -2.59
N ASN A 49 6.59 -3.71 -2.34
CA ASN A 49 5.14 -3.58 -2.27
C ASN A 49 4.74 -2.52 -1.22
N LEU A 50 5.29 -2.58 0.00
CA LEU A 50 5.04 -1.57 1.04
C LEU A 50 5.51 -0.16 0.61
N SER A 51 6.64 -0.05 -0.09
CA SER A 51 7.12 1.24 -0.62
C SER A 51 6.18 1.82 -1.66
N THR A 52 5.59 0.97 -2.51
CA THR A 52 4.55 1.37 -3.47
C THR A 52 3.33 1.95 -2.76
N ILE A 53 2.88 1.32 -1.66
CA ILE A 53 1.76 1.83 -0.85
C ILE A 53 2.08 3.21 -0.28
N TYR A 54 3.27 3.40 0.31
CA TYR A 54 3.71 4.71 0.82
C TYR A 54 3.74 5.77 -0.29
N ASN A 55 4.19 5.43 -1.49
CA ASN A 55 4.21 6.36 -2.62
C ASN A 55 2.79 6.75 -3.05
N ILE A 56 1.86 5.81 -3.10
CA ILE A 56 0.45 6.09 -3.39
C ILE A 56 -0.13 7.04 -2.33
N LEU A 57 0.05 6.72 -1.04
CA LEU A 57 -0.46 7.56 0.06
C LEU A 57 0.09 9.00 0.04
N LYS A 58 1.31 9.20 -0.45
CA LYS A 58 1.92 10.54 -0.56
C LYS A 58 1.30 11.41 -1.66
N GLU A 59 0.86 10.80 -2.74
CA GLU A 59 0.34 11.52 -3.91
C GLU A 59 -1.11 11.95 -3.74
N TYR A 60 -1.92 11.13 -3.06
CA TYR A 60 -3.34 11.43 -2.87
C TYR A 60 -3.59 12.42 -1.73
N PRO A 61 -4.58 13.31 -1.87
CA PRO A 61 -5.02 14.15 -0.76
C PRO A 61 -5.44 13.30 0.45
N ALA A 62 -5.24 13.83 1.66
CA ALA A 62 -5.65 13.14 2.87
C ALA A 62 -7.13 12.70 2.80
N GLU A 63 -7.42 11.50 3.30
CA GLU A 63 -8.78 10.93 3.36
C GLU A 63 -9.48 10.71 2.00
N SER A 64 -8.79 10.94 0.87
CA SER A 64 -9.35 10.72 -0.48
C SER A 64 -8.94 9.38 -1.11
N LEU A 65 -8.35 8.48 -0.31
CA LEU A 65 -7.85 7.18 -0.76
C LEU A 65 -8.21 6.09 0.25
N LYS A 66 -8.66 4.93 -0.26
CA LYS A 66 -8.80 3.69 0.50
C LYS A 66 -7.88 2.63 -0.09
N VAL A 67 -7.05 2.03 0.76
CA VAL A 67 -6.11 0.98 0.34
C VAL A 67 -6.38 -0.29 1.12
N VAL A 68 -6.53 -1.40 0.42
CA VAL A 68 -6.55 -2.74 0.97
C VAL A 68 -5.42 -3.57 0.38
N VAL A 69 -4.72 -4.31 1.22
CA VAL A 69 -3.69 -5.28 0.83
C VAL A 69 -4.23 -6.68 1.05
N ILE A 70 -4.35 -7.46 -0.01
CA ILE A 70 -4.90 -8.82 0.06
C ILE A 70 -3.76 -9.82 -0.10
N ALA A 71 -3.44 -10.50 1.01
CA ALA A 71 -2.40 -11.52 1.07
C ALA A 71 -2.99 -12.91 0.82
N TYR A 72 -2.45 -13.61 -0.18
CA TYR A 72 -2.82 -14.99 -0.51
C TYR A 72 -1.58 -15.77 -1.00
N GLY A 73 -1.66 -17.10 -1.04
CA GLY A 73 -0.53 -17.93 -1.37
C GLY A 73 0.68 -17.64 -0.47
N ASN A 74 1.87 -17.56 -1.02
CA ASN A 74 3.08 -17.29 -0.25
C ASN A 74 3.07 -15.91 0.44
N GLY A 75 2.33 -14.93 -0.08
CA GLY A 75 2.26 -13.58 0.48
C GLY A 75 1.69 -13.54 1.89
N VAL A 76 0.85 -14.51 2.26
CA VAL A 76 0.29 -14.65 3.62
C VAL A 76 1.39 -14.70 4.69
N ARG A 77 2.52 -15.30 4.38
CA ARG A 77 3.68 -15.41 5.29
C ARG A 77 4.22 -14.05 5.74
N ALA A 78 4.10 -13.02 4.93
CA ALA A 78 4.61 -11.68 5.24
C ALA A 78 3.83 -10.98 6.37
N LEU A 79 2.64 -11.46 6.72
CA LEU A 79 1.80 -10.93 7.79
C LEU A 79 1.89 -11.74 9.10
N LYS A 80 2.72 -12.77 9.15
CA LYS A 80 2.96 -13.54 10.37
C LYS A 80 3.80 -12.76 11.39
N THR A 81 3.54 -12.97 12.67
CA THR A 81 4.27 -12.33 13.77
C THR A 81 5.76 -12.68 13.83
N ASP A 82 6.16 -13.80 13.23
CA ASP A 82 7.54 -14.27 13.12
C ASP A 82 8.25 -13.85 11.81
N TYR A 83 7.64 -12.98 11.02
CA TYR A 83 8.27 -12.39 9.83
C TYR A 83 9.33 -11.33 10.21
N ASP A 84 9.95 -10.69 9.23
CA ASP A 84 10.99 -9.68 9.46
C ASP A 84 10.47 -8.48 10.28
N GLU A 85 11.14 -8.21 11.42
CA GLU A 85 10.72 -7.18 12.38
C GLU A 85 10.63 -5.78 11.77
N ALA A 86 11.59 -5.42 10.90
CA ALA A 86 11.61 -4.10 10.27
C ALA A 86 10.43 -3.95 9.29
N THR A 87 10.11 -5.01 8.57
CA THR A 87 8.95 -5.09 7.67
C THR A 87 7.64 -5.00 8.44
N LEU A 88 7.52 -5.73 9.56
CA LEU A 88 6.32 -5.68 10.42
C LEU A 88 6.10 -4.28 11.01
N LYS A 89 7.15 -3.56 11.39
CA LYS A 89 7.03 -2.14 11.80
C LYS A 89 6.49 -1.24 10.69
N ARG A 90 6.88 -1.48 9.44
CA ARG A 90 6.35 -0.76 8.28
C ARG A 90 4.87 -1.07 8.05
N ILE A 91 4.47 -2.34 8.15
CA ILE A 91 3.07 -2.76 8.05
C ILE A 91 2.23 -2.07 9.14
N LYS A 92 2.68 -2.11 10.40
CA LYS A 92 2.02 -1.42 11.50
C LYS A 92 1.89 0.09 11.29
N SER A 93 2.90 0.72 10.70
CA SER A 93 2.81 2.13 10.32
C SER A 93 1.74 2.37 9.24
N LEU A 94 1.63 1.50 8.24
CA LEU A 94 0.60 1.61 7.19
C LEU A 94 -0.82 1.43 7.75
N VAL A 95 -1.01 0.54 8.73
CA VAL A 95 -2.29 0.39 9.46
C VAL A 95 -2.71 1.73 10.11
N GLN A 96 -1.77 2.51 10.64
CA GLN A 96 -2.05 3.85 11.19
C GLN A 96 -2.49 4.88 10.12
N TYR A 97 -2.29 4.57 8.83
CA TYR A 97 -2.79 5.32 7.69
C TYR A 97 -4.04 4.66 7.06
N ASP A 98 -4.78 3.88 7.83
CA ASP A 98 -6.01 3.19 7.42
C ASP A 98 -5.83 2.21 6.26
N VAL A 99 -4.62 1.66 6.08
CA VAL A 99 -4.39 0.56 5.15
C VAL A 99 -4.86 -0.75 5.78
N GLU A 100 -5.83 -1.41 5.16
CA GLU A 100 -6.35 -2.71 5.59
C GLU A 100 -5.45 -3.84 5.06
N PHE A 101 -5.07 -4.80 5.93
CA PHE A 101 -4.35 -6.01 5.55
C PHE A 101 -5.24 -7.23 5.74
N ILE A 102 -5.46 -7.99 4.67
CA ILE A 102 -6.36 -9.15 4.65
C ILE A 102 -5.58 -10.43 4.39
N VAL A 103 -5.84 -11.46 5.19
CA VAL A 103 -5.21 -12.79 5.13
C VAL A 103 -6.20 -13.82 4.57
N CYS A 104 -5.73 -14.64 3.63
CA CYS A 104 -6.48 -15.75 3.04
C CYS A 104 -6.49 -16.98 3.95
N LYS A 105 -7.65 -17.37 4.48
CA LYS A 105 -7.81 -18.56 5.34
C LYS A 105 -7.53 -19.88 4.61
N ASN A 106 -7.86 -20.01 3.33
CA ASN A 106 -7.51 -21.22 2.56
C ASN A 106 -6.01 -21.48 2.56
N THR A 107 -5.18 -20.43 2.48
CA THR A 107 -3.73 -20.57 2.61
C THR A 107 -3.32 -20.97 4.03
N MET A 108 -3.93 -20.36 5.05
CA MET A 108 -3.67 -20.70 6.44
C MET A 108 -3.97 -22.18 6.73
N GLU A 109 -5.14 -22.69 6.27
CA GLU A 109 -5.55 -24.08 6.40
C GLU A 109 -4.52 -25.03 5.74
N THR A 110 -4.09 -24.72 4.52
CA THR A 110 -3.06 -25.50 3.81
C THR A 110 -1.74 -25.55 4.58
N MET A 111 -1.34 -24.44 5.18
CA MET A 111 -0.10 -24.30 5.93
C MET A 111 -0.23 -24.68 7.41
N LYS A 112 -1.44 -25.04 7.87
CA LYS A 112 -1.76 -25.36 9.29
C LYS A 112 -1.44 -24.21 10.24
N TRP A 113 -1.69 -22.97 9.83
CA TRP A 113 -1.59 -21.76 10.64
C TRP A 113 -2.96 -21.37 11.21
N THR A 114 -2.92 -20.69 12.36
CA THR A 114 -4.10 -20.13 13.03
C THR A 114 -4.07 -18.60 12.98
N GLU A 115 -5.15 -17.93 13.35
CA GLU A 115 -5.20 -16.47 13.39
C GLU A 115 -4.18 -15.88 14.39
N ASP A 116 -3.86 -16.61 15.46
CA ASP A 116 -2.85 -16.21 16.46
C ASP A 116 -1.41 -16.14 15.91
N ASP A 117 -1.16 -16.74 14.74
CA ASP A 117 0.15 -16.66 14.08
C ASP A 117 0.39 -15.31 13.38
N PHE A 118 -0.65 -14.47 13.26
CA PHE A 118 -0.62 -13.25 12.46
C PHE A 118 -0.64 -11.98 13.30
N ILE A 119 -0.32 -10.86 12.66
CA ILE A 119 -0.41 -9.54 13.28
C ILE A 119 -1.84 -9.26 13.74
N GLU A 120 -2.00 -8.59 14.89
CA GLU A 120 -3.29 -8.30 15.51
C GLU A 120 -4.23 -7.48 14.60
N ASP A 121 -3.65 -6.60 13.78
CA ASP A 121 -4.38 -5.71 12.88
C ASP A 121 -4.81 -6.39 11.57
N ALA A 122 -4.58 -7.67 11.38
CA ALA A 122 -4.98 -8.38 10.17
C ALA A 122 -6.47 -8.74 10.20
N SER A 123 -7.14 -8.56 9.05
CA SER A 123 -8.46 -9.11 8.77
C SER A 123 -8.33 -10.46 8.08
N PHE A 124 -9.36 -11.31 8.16
CA PHE A 124 -9.32 -12.66 7.61
C PHE A 124 -10.53 -12.91 6.70
N VAL A 125 -10.27 -13.49 5.53
CA VAL A 125 -11.31 -13.91 4.58
C VAL A 125 -11.06 -15.35 4.14
N GLN A 126 -12.12 -16.08 3.78
CA GLN A 126 -11.96 -17.50 3.40
C GLN A 126 -11.06 -17.64 2.17
N ALA A 127 -11.29 -16.87 1.11
CA ALA A 127 -10.52 -16.94 -0.12
C ALA A 127 -10.05 -15.54 -0.56
N GLY A 128 -8.76 -15.25 -0.43
CA GLY A 128 -8.19 -13.95 -0.79
C GLY A 128 -8.41 -13.56 -2.25
N ILE A 129 -8.40 -14.53 -3.19
CA ILE A 129 -8.67 -14.23 -4.60
C ILE A 129 -10.12 -13.85 -4.85
N VAL A 130 -11.07 -14.41 -4.10
CA VAL A 130 -12.49 -14.03 -4.18
C VAL A 130 -12.66 -12.63 -3.60
N GLU A 131 -12.03 -12.33 -2.46
CA GLU A 131 -12.04 -10.99 -1.88
C GLU A 131 -11.51 -9.94 -2.88
N LEU A 132 -10.44 -10.25 -3.61
CA LEU A 132 -9.91 -9.36 -4.64
C LEU A 132 -10.93 -9.09 -5.75
N ILE A 133 -11.66 -10.12 -6.19
CA ILE A 133 -12.70 -10.00 -7.22
C ILE A 133 -13.85 -9.11 -6.69
N GLU A 134 -14.35 -9.40 -5.49
CA GLU A 134 -15.46 -8.65 -4.89
C GLU A 134 -15.08 -7.19 -4.61
N ARG A 135 -13.85 -6.92 -4.17
CA ARG A 135 -13.36 -5.55 -4.06
C ARG A 135 -13.34 -4.82 -5.41
N GLN A 136 -12.95 -5.49 -6.49
CA GLN A 136 -13.00 -4.88 -7.84
C GLN A 136 -14.44 -4.61 -8.29
N VAL A 137 -15.40 -5.49 -7.99
CA VAL A 137 -16.83 -5.24 -8.23
C VAL A 137 -17.31 -4.03 -7.42
N ASP A 138 -16.81 -3.85 -6.19
CA ASP A 138 -17.09 -2.66 -5.34
C ASP A 138 -16.29 -1.40 -5.75
N GLY A 139 -15.64 -1.43 -6.91
CA GLY A 139 -14.97 -0.28 -7.48
C GLY A 139 -13.50 -0.08 -7.05
N TYR A 140 -12.88 -1.07 -6.42
CA TYR A 140 -11.44 -1.04 -6.18
C TYR A 140 -10.66 -1.34 -7.46
N ILE A 141 -9.60 -0.59 -7.68
CA ILE A 141 -8.65 -0.83 -8.76
C ILE A 141 -7.61 -1.83 -8.25
N GLY A 142 -7.54 -3.00 -8.89
CA GLY A 142 -6.55 -4.02 -8.56
C GLY A 142 -5.16 -3.62 -9.06
N VAL A 143 -4.16 -3.66 -8.18
CA VAL A 143 -2.76 -3.35 -8.49
C VAL A 143 -1.85 -4.48 -8.03
N ILE A 144 -0.90 -4.86 -8.88
CA ILE A 144 0.21 -5.73 -8.55
C ILE A 144 1.46 -4.84 -8.42
N ALA A 145 2.04 -4.80 -7.23
CA ALA A 145 3.30 -4.11 -6.99
C ALA A 145 4.46 -5.12 -6.95
N TYR A 146 5.51 -4.86 -7.72
CA TYR A 146 6.71 -5.70 -7.80
C TYR A 146 7.88 -5.03 -7.07
#